data_088d585a698b776b7d6bcffd915284a3
#
_entry.id   088d585a698b776b7d6bcffd915284a3
#
_cell.length_a   1.000
_cell.length_b   1.000
_cell.length_c   1.000
_cell.angle_alpha   90.00
_cell.angle_beta   90.00
_cell.angle_gamma   90.00
#
_symmetry.space_group_name_H-M   'P 1'
#
loop_
_entity.id
_entity.type
_entity.pdbx_description
1 polymer ?
#
loop_
_entity_poly.entity_id
_entity_poly.type
_entity_poly.pdbx_seq_one_letter_code
_entity_poly.pdbx_strand_id
1 'polypeptide(L)'
;MQLSASLKKGIKKAKQKDWHEVRKLCKKWIYASNWLEKDRLPNQKKIHAITKLEKYIGDWHECSTIIMRLEEAEHMDKAPLATRQGLAIALASIQKKEKVAVKKTQQQFVTVAEQF
;
A
#
# COMPACT_ATOMS: atom_id res chain seq x y z
N MET A 1 -3.30 19.69 13.81
CA MET A 1 -3.57 18.34 14.33
C MET A 1 -2.29 17.49 14.28
N GLN A 2 -1.97 16.83 15.36
CA GLN A 2 -0.77 15.98 15.44
C GLN A 2 -0.75 14.87 14.40
N LEU A 3 -1.91 14.28 14.09
CA LEU A 3 -2.02 13.23 13.08
C LEU A 3 -1.66 13.73 11.68
N SER A 4 -2.06 14.95 11.32
CA SER A 4 -1.73 15.53 10.02
C SER A 4 -0.22 15.80 9.92
N ALA A 5 0.40 16.29 10.98
CA ALA A 5 1.83 16.52 11.02
C ALA A 5 2.62 15.20 10.94
N SER A 6 2.17 14.17 11.67
CA SER A 6 2.78 12.83 11.64
C SER A 6 2.66 12.19 10.26
N LEU A 7 1.50 12.30 9.63
CA LEU A 7 1.27 11.76 8.29
C LEU A 7 2.14 12.48 7.26
N LYS A 8 2.19 13.81 7.30
CA LYS A 8 3.02 14.62 6.41
C LYS A 8 4.49 14.24 6.53
N LYS A 9 4.99 14.09 7.76
CA LYS A 9 6.37 13.67 8.02
C LYS A 9 6.63 12.26 7.51
N GLY A 10 5.71 11.34 7.77
CA GLY A 10 5.80 9.96 7.28
C GLY A 10 5.86 9.90 5.76
N ILE A 11 5.00 10.65 5.08
CA ILE A 11 4.96 10.70 3.61
C ILE A 11 6.28 11.24 3.04
N LYS A 12 6.82 12.32 3.60
CA LYS A 12 8.06 12.93 3.11
C LYS A 12 9.29 12.04 3.26
N LYS A 13 9.32 11.20 4.30
CA LYS A 13 10.47 10.32 4.58
C LYS A 13 10.27 8.89 4.13
N ALA A 14 9.10 8.55 3.57
CA ALA A 14 8.74 7.18 3.28
C ALA A 14 9.57 6.59 2.16
N LYS A 15 10.19 5.48 2.46
CA LYS A 15 10.74 4.53 1.50
C LYS A 15 9.78 3.33 1.46
N GLN A 16 9.93 2.45 0.49
CA GLN A 16 9.06 1.28 0.35
C GLN A 16 8.96 0.45 1.64
N LYS A 17 10.06 0.33 2.39
CA LYS A 17 10.08 -0.39 3.68
C LYS A 17 9.19 0.27 4.74
N ASP A 18 8.88 1.55 4.60
CA ASP A 18 8.10 2.33 5.56
C ASP A 18 6.60 2.38 5.21
N TRP A 19 6.20 1.84 4.06
CA TRP A 19 4.84 1.96 3.54
C TRP A 19 3.80 1.35 4.47
N HIS A 20 4.13 0.27 5.18
CA HIS A 20 3.22 -0.32 6.15
C HIS A 20 2.88 0.66 7.28
N GLU A 21 3.88 1.37 7.78
CA GLU A 21 3.68 2.39 8.82
C GLU A 21 2.90 3.59 8.29
N VAL A 22 3.18 4.02 7.06
CA VAL A 22 2.42 5.09 6.41
C VAL A 22 0.95 4.69 6.27
N ARG A 23 0.68 3.43 5.90
CA ARG A 23 -0.69 2.92 5.79
C ARG A 23 -1.43 3.02 7.11
N LYS A 24 -0.79 2.67 8.22
CA LYS A 24 -1.37 2.80 9.57
C LYS A 24 -1.71 4.25 9.89
N LEU A 25 -0.80 5.18 9.56
CA LEU A 25 -1.03 6.61 9.75
C LEU A 25 -2.20 7.11 8.89
N CYS A 26 -2.29 6.67 7.64
CA CYS A 26 -3.41 6.99 6.75
C CYS A 26 -4.73 6.53 7.36
N LYS A 27 -4.81 5.32 7.87
CA LYS A 27 -6.02 4.79 8.51
C LYS A 27 -6.43 5.64 9.73
N LYS A 28 -5.47 5.96 10.59
CA LYS A 28 -5.74 6.81 11.76
C LYS A 28 -6.24 8.18 11.34
N TRP A 29 -5.62 8.77 10.33
CA TRP A 29 -6.03 10.07 9.81
C TRP A 29 -7.45 10.03 9.23
N ILE A 30 -7.77 8.99 8.44
CA ILE A 30 -9.11 8.81 7.84
C ILE A 30 -10.17 8.69 8.93
N TYR A 31 -9.95 7.85 9.94
CA TYR A 31 -10.88 7.67 11.04
C TYR A 31 -11.07 8.95 11.85
N ALA A 32 -9.98 9.64 12.16
CA ALA A 32 -10.04 10.91 12.90
C ALA A 32 -10.80 11.98 12.12
N SER A 33 -10.56 12.08 10.80
CA SER A 33 -11.25 13.04 9.94
C SER A 33 -12.75 12.76 9.87
N ASN A 34 -13.15 11.50 9.75
CA ASN A 34 -14.55 11.11 9.74
C ASN A 34 -15.26 11.42 11.06
N TRP A 35 -14.53 11.35 12.17
CA TRP A 35 -15.07 11.63 13.50
C TRP A 35 -15.20 13.12 13.81
N LEU A 36 -14.13 13.87 13.51
CA LEU A 36 -14.01 15.27 13.95
C LEU A 36 -14.68 16.26 13.01
N GLU A 37 -14.91 15.87 11.76
CA GLU A 37 -15.37 16.80 10.71
C GLU A 37 -16.78 16.50 10.19
N LYS A 38 -17.59 15.79 10.97
CA LYS A 38 -18.99 15.52 10.61
C LYS A 38 -19.76 16.81 10.33
N ASP A 39 -19.41 17.90 11.02
CA ASP A 39 -20.11 19.20 10.92
C ASP A 39 -19.32 20.24 10.13
N ARG A 40 -18.14 19.90 9.64
CA ARG A 40 -17.31 20.79 8.81
C ARG A 40 -17.14 20.17 7.45
N LEU A 41 -17.18 21.01 6.40
CA LEU A 41 -16.86 20.54 5.05
C LEU A 41 -15.39 20.07 5.04
N PRO A 42 -15.12 18.77 5.02
CA PRO A 42 -13.75 18.30 4.95
C PRO A 42 -13.14 18.67 3.61
N ASN A 43 -11.81 18.78 3.55
CA ASN A 43 -11.11 18.91 2.28
C ASN A 43 -11.24 17.58 1.53
N GLN A 44 -12.24 17.46 0.68
CA GLN A 44 -12.57 16.23 -0.04
C GLN A 44 -11.41 15.72 -0.89
N LYS A 45 -10.63 16.61 -1.49
CA LYS A 45 -9.48 16.25 -2.29
C LYS A 45 -8.41 15.55 -1.45
N LYS A 46 -8.16 16.10 -0.26
CA LYS A 46 -7.17 15.54 0.67
C LYS A 46 -7.61 14.18 1.19
N ILE A 47 -8.86 14.05 1.60
CA ILE A 47 -9.44 12.78 2.07
C ILE A 47 -9.36 11.73 0.97
N HIS A 48 -9.75 12.10 -0.25
CA HIS A 48 -9.72 11.20 -1.40
C HIS A 48 -8.31 10.73 -1.71
N ALA A 49 -7.34 11.66 -1.72
CA ALA A 49 -5.94 11.33 -1.99
C ALA A 49 -5.35 10.37 -0.95
N ILE A 50 -5.62 10.61 0.33
CA ILE A 50 -5.12 9.78 1.43
C ILE A 50 -5.80 8.40 1.42
N THR A 51 -7.10 8.35 1.13
CA THR A 51 -7.85 7.08 1.01
C THR A 51 -7.29 6.23 -0.12
N LYS A 52 -6.98 6.84 -1.26
CA LYS A 52 -6.33 6.12 -2.38
C LYS A 52 -4.94 5.63 -2.01
N LEU A 53 -4.16 6.43 -1.30
CA LEU A 53 -2.83 6.02 -0.86
C LEU A 53 -2.90 4.79 0.06
N GLU A 54 -3.80 4.80 1.02
CA GLU A 54 -4.02 3.65 1.91
C GLU A 54 -4.36 2.39 1.11
N LYS A 55 -5.25 2.52 0.14
CA LYS A 55 -5.66 1.40 -0.72
C LYS A 55 -4.49 0.87 -1.55
N TYR A 56 -3.73 1.75 -2.18
CA TYR A 56 -2.60 1.34 -3.03
C TYR A 56 -1.50 0.65 -2.22
N ILE A 57 -1.21 1.14 -1.03
CA ILE A 57 -0.27 0.48 -0.13
C ILE A 57 -0.79 -0.91 0.26
N GLY A 58 -2.10 -1.02 0.52
CA GLY A 58 -2.75 -2.29 0.81
C GLY A 58 -2.62 -3.29 -0.33
N ASP A 59 -2.84 -2.85 -1.57
CA ASP A 59 -2.70 -3.69 -2.77
C ASP A 59 -1.26 -4.16 -2.93
N TRP A 60 -0.28 -3.28 -2.74
CA TRP A 60 1.13 -3.63 -2.77
C TRP A 60 1.47 -4.65 -1.68
N HIS A 61 0.99 -4.44 -0.47
CA HIS A 61 1.24 -5.35 0.65
C HIS A 61 0.66 -6.74 0.38
N GLU A 62 -0.53 -6.81 -0.19
CA GLU A 62 -1.16 -8.07 -0.59
C GLU A 62 -0.33 -8.81 -1.63
N CYS A 63 0.16 -8.10 -2.67
CA CYS A 63 1.04 -8.68 -3.68
C CYS A 63 2.32 -9.21 -3.04
N SER A 64 2.95 -8.45 -2.14
CA SER A 64 4.18 -8.86 -1.46
C SER A 64 3.97 -10.12 -0.61
N THR A 65 2.82 -10.22 0.06
CA THR A 65 2.47 -11.39 0.87
C THR A 65 2.28 -12.63 0.00
N ILE A 66 1.59 -12.48 -1.13
CA ILE A 66 1.37 -13.59 -2.07
C ILE A 66 2.71 -14.06 -2.65
N ILE A 67 3.57 -13.13 -3.06
CA ILE A 67 4.90 -13.46 -3.58
C ILE A 67 5.69 -14.28 -2.56
N MET A 68 5.71 -13.85 -1.31
CA MET A 68 6.42 -14.56 -0.25
C MET A 68 5.90 -15.98 -0.09
N ARG A 69 4.58 -16.19 -0.12
CA ARG A 69 3.97 -17.53 -0.02
C ARG A 69 4.28 -18.40 -1.21
N LEU A 70 4.27 -17.82 -2.43
CA LEU A 70 4.62 -18.57 -3.65
C LEU A 70 6.09 -18.96 -3.65
N GLU A 71 6.99 -18.09 -3.21
CA GLU A 71 8.40 -18.40 -3.09
C GLU A 71 8.67 -19.53 -2.07
N GLU A 72 7.97 -19.48 -0.93
CA GLU A 72 8.03 -20.57 0.06
C GLU A 72 7.57 -21.90 -0.56
N ALA A 73 6.49 -21.89 -1.34
CA ALA A 73 5.99 -23.08 -2.01
C ALA A 73 6.95 -23.60 -3.07
N GLU A 74 7.66 -22.73 -3.79
CA GLU A 74 8.69 -23.12 -4.77
C GLU A 74 9.86 -23.86 -4.12
N HIS A 75 10.19 -23.54 -2.87
CA HIS A 75 11.28 -24.20 -2.13
C HIS A 75 10.91 -25.57 -1.57
N MET A 76 9.68 -26.03 -1.77
CA MET A 76 9.27 -27.37 -1.39
C MET A 76 9.76 -28.40 -2.42
N ASP A 77 10.79 -29.16 -2.06
CA ASP A 77 11.48 -30.14 -2.95
C ASP A 77 10.59 -31.28 -3.46
N LYS A 78 9.39 -31.45 -2.90
CA LYS A 78 8.51 -32.60 -3.19
C LYS A 78 7.36 -32.28 -4.14
N ALA A 79 7.28 -31.04 -4.67
CA ALA A 79 6.19 -30.67 -5.57
C ALA A 79 6.39 -31.30 -6.95
N PRO A 80 5.33 -31.84 -7.58
CA PRO A 80 5.40 -32.32 -8.97
C PRO A 80 5.87 -31.20 -9.92
N LEU A 81 6.51 -31.58 -11.04
CA LEU A 81 7.01 -30.61 -12.01
C LEU A 81 5.91 -29.68 -12.53
N ALA A 82 4.73 -30.21 -12.81
CA ALA A 82 3.60 -29.42 -13.27
C ALA A 82 3.19 -28.36 -12.23
N THR A 83 3.21 -28.70 -10.94
CA THR A 83 2.93 -27.76 -9.84
C THR A 83 4.01 -26.68 -9.76
N ARG A 84 5.28 -27.04 -9.92
CA ARG A 84 6.40 -26.08 -9.93
C ARG A 84 6.29 -25.10 -11.10
N GLN A 85 5.91 -25.59 -12.29
CA GLN A 85 5.69 -24.73 -13.45
C GLN A 85 4.52 -23.77 -13.22
N GLY A 86 3.43 -24.27 -12.64
CA GLY A 86 2.27 -23.44 -12.27
C GLY A 86 2.64 -22.36 -11.26
N LEU A 87 3.46 -22.72 -10.25
CA LEU A 87 3.95 -21.76 -9.25
C LEU A 87 4.82 -20.67 -9.90
N ALA A 88 5.70 -21.06 -10.82
CA ALA A 88 6.56 -20.11 -11.54
C ALA A 88 5.73 -19.11 -12.36
N ILE A 89 4.69 -19.58 -13.05
CA ILE A 89 3.79 -18.75 -13.84
C ILE A 89 3.02 -17.79 -12.92
N ALA A 90 2.48 -18.29 -11.81
CA ALA A 90 1.76 -17.49 -10.83
C ALA A 90 2.67 -16.43 -10.22
N LEU A 91 3.90 -16.79 -9.87
CA LEU A 91 4.89 -15.87 -9.31
C LEU A 91 5.20 -14.74 -10.29
N ALA A 92 5.48 -15.07 -11.56
CA ALA A 92 5.74 -14.06 -12.59
C ALA A 92 4.56 -13.10 -12.77
N SER A 93 3.32 -13.60 -12.74
CA SER A 93 2.11 -12.80 -12.87
C SER A 93 1.97 -11.83 -11.69
N ILE A 94 2.13 -12.31 -10.45
CA ILE A 94 1.95 -11.46 -9.28
C ILE A 94 3.10 -10.45 -9.13
N GLN A 95 4.31 -10.78 -9.58
CA GLN A 95 5.44 -9.85 -9.61
C GLN A 95 5.16 -8.67 -10.53
N LYS A 96 4.51 -8.89 -11.68
CA LYS A 96 4.07 -7.80 -12.58
C LYS A 96 3.05 -6.91 -11.88
N LYS A 97 2.08 -7.49 -11.18
CA LYS A 97 1.08 -6.74 -10.42
C LYS A 97 1.73 -5.92 -9.31
N GLU A 98 2.73 -6.47 -8.64
CA GLU A 98 3.48 -5.75 -7.60
C GLU A 98 4.17 -4.51 -8.18
N LYS A 99 4.82 -4.64 -9.34
CA LYS A 99 5.48 -3.50 -9.99
C LYS A 99 4.49 -2.37 -10.30
N VAL A 100 3.30 -2.73 -10.79
CA VAL A 100 2.23 -1.76 -11.05
C VAL A 100 1.77 -1.11 -9.73
N ALA A 101 1.59 -1.91 -8.69
CA ALA A 101 1.20 -1.41 -7.38
C ALA A 101 2.24 -0.45 -6.79
N VAL A 102 3.53 -0.78 -6.94
CA VAL A 102 4.63 0.09 -6.51
C VAL A 102 4.56 1.45 -7.22
N LYS A 103 4.41 1.45 -8.54
CA LYS A 103 4.32 2.70 -9.32
C LYS A 103 3.11 3.53 -8.91
N LYS A 104 1.95 2.92 -8.79
CA LYS A 104 0.73 3.63 -8.37
C LYS A 104 0.89 4.24 -6.98
N THR A 105 1.50 3.49 -6.06
CA THR A 105 1.75 3.97 -4.71
C THR A 105 2.71 5.15 -4.72
N GLN A 106 3.82 5.06 -5.47
CA GLN A 106 4.78 6.16 -5.59
C GLN A 106 4.14 7.42 -6.15
N GLN A 107 3.34 7.30 -7.20
CA GLN A 107 2.60 8.42 -7.80
C GLN A 107 1.61 9.02 -6.81
N GLN A 108 0.94 8.18 -6.03
CA GLN A 108 -0.02 8.66 -5.04
C GLN A 108 0.66 9.37 -3.88
N PHE A 109 1.87 8.97 -3.49
CA PHE A 109 2.66 9.70 -2.51
C PHE A 109 2.91 11.15 -2.96
N VAL A 110 3.26 11.34 -4.24
CA VAL A 110 3.43 12.67 -4.82
C VAL A 110 2.13 13.47 -4.74
N THR A 111 1.03 12.86 -5.15
CA THR A 111 -0.29 13.51 -5.13
C THR A 111 -0.68 13.93 -3.72
N VAL A 112 -0.50 13.06 -2.73
CA VAL A 112 -0.80 13.37 -1.33
C VAL A 112 0.10 14.47 -0.80
N ALA A 113 1.39 14.44 -1.13
CA ALA A 113 2.35 15.47 -0.71
C ALA A 113 1.93 16.85 -1.21
N GLU A 114 1.38 16.95 -2.40
CA GLU A 114 0.86 18.21 -2.98
C GLU A 114 -0.32 18.77 -2.20
N GLN A 115 -1.07 17.93 -1.47
CA GLN A 115 -2.22 18.36 -0.66
C GLN A 115 -1.83 18.89 0.72
N PHE A 116 -0.59 18.69 1.11
CA PHE A 116 -0.04 19.23 2.34
C PHE A 116 0.87 20.40 2.05
#